data_93f9fe73a0f1fdf203d21686c4061de5
#
_entry.id   93f9fe73a0f1fdf203d21686c4061de5
#
_cell.length_a   1.000
_cell.length_b   1.000
_cell.length_c   1.000
_cell.angle_alpha   90.00
_cell.angle_beta   90.00
_cell.angle_gamma   90.00
#
_symmetry.space_group_name_H-M   'P 1'
#
loop_
_entity.id
_entity.type
_entity.pdbx_description
1 polymer ?
#
loop_
_entity_poly.entity_id
_entity_poly.type
_entity_poly.pdbx_seq_one_letter_code
_entity_poly.pdbx_strand_id
1 'polypeptide(L)'
;MNYSLTIKIILILLFIYLLIIFYVYTKQRSLLYVPQIDNYDDELLIIPAEQVFIENSSNIKLRSIFYKHPSNTKTTLLMFHGNAGPIENRFYKINKLSKYDQ
;
A
#
# COMPACT_ATOMS: atom_id res chain seq x y z
N MET A 1 32.91 -41.83 -4.34
CA MET A 1 32.14 -40.58 -4.48
C MET A 1 33.01 -39.56 -5.22
N ASN A 2 32.56 -39.07 -6.37
CA ASN A 2 33.36 -38.11 -7.15
C ASN A 2 33.34 -36.73 -6.51
N TYR A 3 34.28 -36.44 -5.62
CA TYR A 3 34.39 -35.14 -4.95
C TYR A 3 34.32 -33.94 -5.93
N SER A 4 34.85 -34.10 -7.13
CA SER A 4 34.77 -33.05 -8.18
C SER A 4 33.33 -32.77 -8.61
N LEU A 5 32.46 -33.76 -8.71
CA LEU A 5 31.05 -33.58 -9.08
C LEU A 5 30.26 -32.92 -7.93
N THR A 6 30.50 -33.36 -6.70
CA THR A 6 29.87 -32.79 -5.51
C THR A 6 30.21 -31.30 -5.36
N ILE A 7 31.47 -30.92 -5.53
CA ILE A 7 31.89 -29.52 -5.48
C ILE A 7 31.21 -28.69 -6.57
N LYS A 8 31.12 -29.21 -7.79
CA LYS A 8 30.43 -28.50 -8.88
C LYS A 8 28.95 -28.25 -8.57
N ILE A 9 28.26 -29.25 -8.01
CA ILE A 9 26.86 -29.12 -7.60
C ILE A 9 26.73 -28.05 -6.51
N ILE A 10 27.58 -28.06 -5.51
CA ILE A 10 27.56 -27.06 -4.44
C ILE A 10 27.79 -25.63 -5.00
N LEU A 11 28.73 -25.47 -5.91
CA LEU A 11 29.01 -24.17 -6.53
C LEU A 11 27.83 -23.67 -7.36
N ILE A 12 27.15 -24.57 -8.10
CA ILE A 12 25.94 -24.22 -8.86
C ILE A 12 24.82 -23.78 -7.92
N LEU A 13 24.58 -24.54 -6.85
CA LEU A 13 23.55 -24.18 -5.86
C LEU A 13 23.87 -22.83 -5.18
N LEU A 14 25.11 -22.60 -4.83
CA LEU A 14 25.54 -21.31 -4.26
C LEU A 14 25.31 -20.17 -5.25
N PHE A 15 25.66 -20.38 -6.52
CA PHE A 15 25.44 -19.36 -7.56
C PHE A 15 23.96 -19.04 -7.74
N ILE A 16 23.08 -20.07 -7.80
CA ILE A 16 21.63 -19.88 -7.88
C ILE A 16 21.12 -19.10 -6.66
N TYR A 17 21.58 -19.45 -5.46
CA TYR A 17 21.20 -18.75 -4.23
C TYR A 17 21.59 -17.26 -4.27
N LEU A 18 22.80 -16.94 -4.72
CA LEU A 18 23.25 -15.56 -4.87
C LEU A 18 22.42 -14.78 -5.90
N LEU A 19 22.03 -15.42 -7.01
CA LEU A 19 21.14 -14.82 -8.01
C LEU A 19 19.75 -14.50 -7.42
N ILE A 20 19.19 -15.38 -6.61
CA ILE A 20 17.92 -15.15 -5.93
C ILE A 20 18.03 -13.96 -4.97
N ILE A 21 19.07 -13.90 -4.15
CA ILE A 21 19.31 -12.76 -3.25
C ILE A 21 19.41 -11.46 -4.03
N PHE A 22 20.20 -11.44 -5.08
CA PHE A 22 20.37 -10.27 -5.93
C PHE A 22 19.04 -9.82 -6.56
N TYR A 23 18.26 -10.77 -7.06
CA TYR A 23 16.93 -10.46 -7.61
C TYR A 23 15.99 -9.86 -6.56
N VAL A 24 15.90 -10.47 -5.38
CA VAL A 24 15.07 -9.96 -4.28
C VAL A 24 15.54 -8.58 -3.84
N TYR A 25 16.86 -8.39 -3.72
CA TYR A 25 17.42 -7.10 -3.35
C TYR A 25 17.08 -5.98 -4.35
N THR A 26 17.17 -6.25 -5.64
CA THR A 26 16.84 -5.26 -6.69
C THR A 26 15.35 -4.98 -6.79
N LYS A 27 14.51 -5.99 -6.49
CA LYS A 27 13.05 -5.91 -6.60
C LYS A 27 12.33 -5.68 -5.26
N GLN A 28 13.06 -5.51 -4.16
CA GLN A 28 12.49 -5.42 -2.81
C GLN A 28 11.37 -4.36 -2.71
N ARG A 29 11.54 -3.19 -3.33
CA ARG A 29 10.51 -2.15 -3.31
C ARG A 29 9.24 -2.58 -4.04
N SER A 30 9.34 -3.17 -5.22
CA SER A 30 8.18 -3.62 -5.98
C SER A 30 7.49 -4.85 -5.38
N LEU A 31 8.23 -5.64 -4.60
CA LEU A 31 7.69 -6.79 -3.87
C LEU A 31 6.95 -6.35 -2.60
N LEU A 32 7.45 -5.32 -1.93
CA LEU A 32 6.85 -4.78 -0.70
C LEU A 32 5.70 -3.81 -0.99
N TYR A 33 5.89 -2.93 -1.96
CA TYR A 33 4.90 -1.93 -2.33
C TYR A 33 4.28 -2.34 -3.66
N VAL A 34 3.06 -2.79 -3.62
CA VAL A 34 2.28 -3.11 -4.82
C VAL A 34 1.52 -1.85 -5.22
N PRO A 35 2.10 -0.97 -6.07
CA PRO A 35 1.39 0.21 -6.53
C PRO A 35 0.23 -0.26 -7.42
N GLN A 36 -0.97 -0.01 -6.99
CA GLN A 36 -2.10 -0.10 -7.89
C GLN A 36 -2.20 1.24 -8.63
N ILE A 37 -1.98 1.19 -9.92
CA ILE A 37 -2.27 2.31 -10.81
C ILE A 37 -3.76 2.22 -11.08
N ASP A 38 -4.55 2.83 -10.22
CA ASP A 38 -5.99 2.74 -10.32
C ASP A 38 -6.57 3.92 -11.10
N ASN A 39 -7.50 3.58 -11.95
CA ASN A 39 -8.55 4.50 -12.31
C ASN A 39 -9.34 4.75 -11.02
N TYR A 40 -9.18 5.92 -10.46
CA TYR A 40 -9.93 6.34 -9.27
C TYR A 40 -11.41 6.35 -9.63
N ASP A 41 -12.15 5.40 -9.09
CA ASP A 41 -13.57 5.30 -9.27
C ASP A 41 -14.25 6.19 -8.22
N ASP A 42 -14.56 7.41 -8.60
CA ASP A 42 -15.24 8.36 -7.73
C ASP A 42 -16.68 7.92 -7.41
N GLU A 43 -17.25 6.97 -8.16
CA GLU A 43 -18.58 6.41 -7.92
C GLU A 43 -18.64 5.57 -6.63
N LEU A 44 -17.51 5.12 -6.10
CA LEU A 44 -17.45 4.42 -4.82
C LEU A 44 -17.54 5.34 -3.59
N LEU A 45 -17.56 6.65 -3.79
CA LEU A 45 -17.84 7.62 -2.73
C LEU A 45 -19.34 7.63 -2.40
N ILE A 46 -19.81 6.61 -1.70
CA ILE A 46 -21.19 6.52 -1.20
C ILE A 46 -21.49 7.58 -0.12
N ILE A 47 -20.44 8.20 0.41
CA ILE A 47 -20.50 9.22 1.46
C ILE A 47 -20.20 10.59 0.85
N PRO A 48 -20.80 11.67 1.36
CA PRO A 48 -20.47 13.04 0.94
C PRO A 48 -19.06 13.43 1.44
N ALA A 49 -18.04 12.86 0.83
CA ALA A 49 -16.66 13.10 1.17
C ALA A 49 -15.97 13.91 0.07
N GLU A 50 -15.04 14.75 0.47
CA GLU A 50 -14.27 15.60 -0.44
C GLU A 50 -12.90 15.00 -0.70
N GLN A 51 -12.44 15.05 -1.95
CA GLN A 51 -11.06 14.75 -2.29
C GLN A 51 -10.19 15.96 -1.97
N VAL A 52 -9.15 15.72 -1.17
CA VAL A 52 -8.18 16.75 -0.82
C VAL A 52 -6.80 16.30 -1.28
N PHE A 53 -6.10 17.15 -2.00
CA PHE A 53 -4.73 16.90 -2.41
C PHE A 53 -3.77 17.69 -1.53
N ILE A 54 -2.88 16.96 -0.87
CA ILE A 54 -1.84 17.53 -0.01
C ILE A 54 -0.51 17.41 -0.74
N GLU A 55 0.15 18.52 -0.95
CA GLU A 55 1.45 18.54 -1.59
C GLU A 55 2.55 18.50 -0.51
N ASN A 56 3.48 17.56 -0.64
CA ASN A 56 4.61 17.48 0.27
C ASN A 56 5.78 18.37 -0.20
N SER A 57 6.82 18.49 0.62
CA SER A 57 8.02 19.28 0.31
C SER A 57 8.78 18.84 -0.96
N SER A 58 8.48 17.67 -1.51
CA SER A 58 9.07 17.14 -2.75
C SER A 58 8.14 17.30 -3.95
N ASN A 59 7.13 18.15 -3.87
CA ASN A 59 6.11 18.40 -4.90
C ASN A 59 5.31 17.15 -5.29
N ILE A 60 5.21 16.17 -4.38
CA ILE A 60 4.39 14.99 -4.57
C ILE A 60 2.99 15.27 -4.03
N LYS A 61 1.98 15.12 -4.88
CA LYS A 61 0.57 15.27 -4.50
C LYS A 61 0.06 13.99 -3.89
N LEU A 62 -0.32 14.06 -2.62
CA LEU A 62 -0.94 12.97 -1.87
C LEU A 62 -2.46 13.15 -1.94
N ARG A 63 -3.16 12.17 -2.48
CA ARG A 63 -4.62 12.15 -2.49
C ARG A 63 -5.13 11.70 -1.12
N SER A 64 -6.01 12.49 -0.55
CA SER A 64 -6.67 12.24 0.73
C SER A 64 -8.17 12.37 0.57
N ILE A 65 -8.93 11.66 1.38
CA ILE A 65 -10.39 11.77 1.43
C ILE A 65 -10.77 12.37 2.78
N PHE A 66 -11.50 13.47 2.74
CA PHE A 66 -12.02 14.14 3.92
C PHE A 66 -13.53 13.94 4.01
N TYR A 67 -13.96 13.31 5.09
CA TYR A 67 -15.37 13.16 5.43
C TYR A 67 -15.70 14.04 6.63
N LYS A 68 -16.62 14.99 6.44
CA LYS A 68 -17.12 15.82 7.52
C LYS A 68 -18.39 15.20 8.09
N HIS A 69 -18.32 14.79 9.34
CA HIS A 69 -19.49 14.26 10.02
C HIS A 69 -20.57 15.34 10.23
N PRO A 70 -21.87 15.02 10.04
CA PRO A 70 -22.96 16.00 10.21
C PRO A 70 -23.09 16.56 11.62
N SER A 71 -22.78 15.75 12.64
CA SER A 71 -22.86 16.13 14.05
C SER A 71 -21.62 16.90 14.47
N ASN A 72 -21.35 18.03 14.02
CA ASN A 72 -20.31 18.99 14.42
C ASN A 72 -19.37 18.55 15.57
N THR A 73 -18.79 17.36 15.46
CA THR A 73 -17.88 16.76 16.44
C THR A 73 -16.57 17.53 16.48
N LYS A 74 -16.00 17.70 17.67
CA LYS A 74 -14.70 18.36 17.86
C LYS A 74 -13.52 17.43 17.59
N THR A 75 -13.77 16.13 17.35
CA THR A 75 -12.73 15.12 17.17
C THR A 75 -12.55 14.81 15.69
N THR A 76 -11.34 14.86 15.22
CA THR A 76 -10.95 14.43 13.87
C THR A 76 -10.15 13.15 13.96
N LEU A 77 -10.59 12.12 13.23
CA LEU A 77 -9.87 10.86 13.12
C LEU A 77 -9.02 10.85 11.84
N LEU A 78 -7.71 10.77 12.01
CA LEU A 78 -6.77 10.61 10.91
C LEU A 78 -6.48 9.13 10.71
N MET A 79 -6.81 8.59 9.54
CA MET A 79 -6.64 7.17 9.24
C MET A 79 -5.67 6.97 8.07
N PHE A 80 -4.65 6.14 8.31
CA PHE A 80 -3.75 5.66 7.27
C PHE A 80 -4.10 4.22 6.91
N HIS A 81 -4.07 3.90 5.62
CA HIS A 81 -4.27 2.54 5.17
C HIS A 81 -2.93 1.79 4.99
N GLY A 82 -3.00 0.46 4.95
CA GLY A 82 -1.82 -0.38 4.73
C GLY A 82 -1.36 -0.39 3.28
N ASN A 83 -0.39 -1.23 3.02
CA ASN A 83 0.44 -1.23 1.81
C ASN A 83 -0.27 -1.68 0.51
N ALA A 84 -1.43 -2.30 0.58
CA ALA A 84 -2.11 -2.84 -0.58
C ALA A 84 -3.51 -2.25 -0.77
N GLY A 85 -3.86 -1.96 -2.01
CA GLY A 85 -5.16 -1.49 -2.42
C GLY A 85 -5.37 0.02 -2.28
N PRO A 86 -6.30 0.58 -3.07
CA PRO A 86 -6.62 1.99 -3.05
C PRO A 86 -7.37 2.38 -1.78
N ILE A 87 -7.45 3.69 -1.52
CA ILE A 87 -8.14 4.24 -0.36
C ILE A 87 -9.63 3.90 -0.35
N GLU A 88 -10.24 3.74 -1.50
CA GLU A 88 -11.63 3.36 -1.72
C GLU A 88 -11.99 2.04 -1.04
N ASN A 89 -11.08 1.10 -1.02
CA ASN A 89 -11.26 -0.19 -0.33
C ASN A 89 -11.41 -0.03 1.20
N ARG A 90 -11.25 1.18 1.73
CA ARG A 90 -11.38 1.49 3.16
C ARG A 90 -12.65 2.26 3.51
N PHE A 91 -13.46 2.63 2.51
CA PHE A 91 -14.71 3.38 2.74
C PHE A 91 -15.69 2.64 3.66
N TYR A 92 -15.69 1.32 3.65
CA TYR A 92 -16.51 0.56 4.60
C TYR A 92 -16.17 0.86 6.07
N LYS A 93 -14.90 1.18 6.37
CA LYS A 93 -14.47 1.56 7.73
C LYS A 93 -15.02 2.93 8.11
N ILE A 94 -14.98 3.88 7.17
CA ILE A 94 -15.53 5.23 7.39
C ILE A 94 -17.04 5.13 7.59
N ASN A 95 -17.75 4.37 6.74
CA ASN A 95 -19.17 4.12 6.89
C ASN A 95 -19.54 3.47 8.22
N LYS A 96 -18.69 2.59 8.73
CA LYS A 96 -18.90 1.96 10.02
C LYS A 96 -18.68 2.95 11.16
N LEU A 97 -17.63 3.75 11.09
CA LEU A 97 -17.29 4.76 12.10
C LEU A 97 -18.34 5.89 12.16
N SER A 98 -18.85 6.32 11.01
CA SER A 98 -19.89 7.36 10.95
C SER A 98 -21.19 7.01 11.67
N LYS A 99 -21.42 5.74 11.99
CA LYS A 99 -22.59 5.25 12.72
C LYS A 99 -22.44 5.27 14.25
N TYR A 100 -21.22 5.44 14.74
CA TYR A 100 -20.93 5.35 16.19
C TYR A 100 -20.98 6.69 16.92
N ASP A 101 -21.27 7.76 16.22
CA ASP A 101 -21.25 9.11 16.79
C ASP A 101 -22.67 9.59 17.13
N GLN A 102 -23.41 8.70 17.80
CA GLN A 102 -24.71 9.01 18.41
C GLN A 102 -24.61 9.05 19.93
#